data_5c2486cc63830e97a3d499539e45ce4a
#
_entry.id   5c2486cc63830e97a3d499539e45ce4a
#
_cell.length_a   1.000
_cell.length_b   1.000
_cell.length_c   1.000
_cell.angle_alpha   90.00
_cell.angle_beta   90.00
_cell.angle_gamma   90.00
#
_symmetry.space_group_name_H-M   'P 1'
#
loop_
_entity.id
_entity.type
_entity.pdbx_description
1 polymer ?
#
loop_
_entity_poly.entity_id
_entity_poly.type
_entity_poly.pdbx_seq_one_letter_code
_entity_poly.pdbx_strand_id
1 'polypeptide(L)'
;MESTDHALPAFVRLAAHPLRWRLLRELAGGDHRVRELVDAVGEAQNLVSYHLRLLRDGGLVTARRSSFDARDSYYHLDLERCAHALTAAGAALHPALHPALHPDPALHPALAPGPDLPQATSGRRPAVLFACTGNSARSPIAEALLDRRAGGRVEVASAGSHPGQRLHPDAVRVLRERYGVDVADRRPRHLDALAGRRFDYVISLCDKVREVCPDFGDRTRRVHWSIPDPGGAGSAGRSAFVRTAADIDTRIRYLLPLLIHPPREVSS
;
A
#
# COMPACT_ATOMS: atom_id res chain seq x y z
N MET A 1 12.22 23.97 36.75
CA MET A 1 11.42 22.83 36.25
C MET A 1 10.52 23.41 35.17
N GLU A 2 11.00 23.40 33.94
CA GLU A 2 10.25 23.91 32.79
C GLU A 2 9.20 22.87 32.37
N SER A 3 7.97 23.35 32.31
CA SER A 3 6.80 22.58 31.88
C SER A 3 6.87 22.25 30.39
N THR A 4 7.55 21.17 30.04
CA THR A 4 7.61 20.65 28.66
C THR A 4 6.38 19.80 28.27
N ASP A 5 5.33 19.82 29.07
CA ASP A 5 4.27 18.78 29.03
C ASP A 5 2.96 19.18 28.32
N HIS A 6 2.94 20.30 27.57
CA HIS A 6 1.72 20.76 26.90
C HIS A 6 1.81 20.89 25.37
N ALA A 7 2.91 20.45 24.76
CA ALA A 7 3.04 20.50 23.31
C ALA A 7 2.22 19.37 22.65
N LEU A 8 1.30 19.75 21.75
CA LEU A 8 0.56 18.77 20.93
C LEU A 8 1.52 17.80 20.25
N PRO A 9 1.24 16.48 20.25
CA PRO A 9 2.01 15.50 19.52
C PRO A 9 2.21 15.90 18.05
N ALA A 10 3.38 15.66 17.50
CA ALA A 10 3.74 16.09 16.15
C ALA A 10 2.72 15.61 15.09
N PHE A 11 2.24 14.36 15.22
CA PHE A 11 1.20 13.83 14.35
C PHE A 11 -0.09 14.66 14.41
N VAL A 12 -0.56 15.02 15.62
CA VAL A 12 -1.79 15.81 15.79
C VAL A 12 -1.63 17.17 15.12
N ARG A 13 -0.51 17.86 15.34
CA ARG A 13 -0.23 19.16 14.68
C ARG A 13 -0.21 19.06 13.16
N LEU A 14 0.35 17.97 12.62
CA LEU A 14 0.41 17.75 11.18
C LEU A 14 -0.96 17.37 10.61
N ALA A 15 -1.67 16.47 11.24
CA ALA A 15 -2.94 15.94 10.73
C ALA A 15 -4.14 16.89 10.93
N ALA A 16 -4.11 17.78 11.92
CA ALA A 16 -5.23 18.64 12.27
C ALA A 16 -5.63 19.68 11.20
N HIS A 17 -4.78 19.94 10.21
CA HIS A 17 -5.13 20.86 9.13
C HIS A 17 -6.03 20.17 8.09
N PRO A 18 -7.21 20.73 7.73
CA PRO A 18 -8.17 20.06 6.84
C PRO A 18 -7.58 19.55 5.52
N LEU A 19 -6.80 20.38 4.83
CA LEU A 19 -6.17 19.97 3.56
C LEU A 19 -5.13 18.87 3.76
N ARG A 20 -4.30 18.91 4.83
CA ARG A 20 -3.35 17.83 5.11
C ARG A 20 -4.06 16.52 5.42
N TRP A 21 -5.17 16.57 6.16
CA TRP A 21 -5.98 15.39 6.43
C TRP A 21 -6.56 14.78 5.14
N ARG A 22 -7.08 15.63 4.23
CA ARG A 22 -7.56 15.16 2.90
C ARG A 22 -6.44 14.51 2.10
N LEU A 23 -5.25 15.14 2.05
CA LEU A 23 -4.08 14.58 1.37
C LEU A 23 -3.64 13.22 1.96
N LEU A 24 -3.62 13.09 3.29
CA LEU A 24 -3.31 11.82 3.95
C LEU A 24 -4.34 10.74 3.61
N ARG A 25 -5.63 11.08 3.53
CA ARG A 25 -6.70 10.15 3.13
C ARG A 25 -6.57 9.68 1.69
N GLU A 26 -6.26 10.57 0.76
CA GLU A 26 -6.01 10.19 -0.64
C GLU A 26 -4.80 9.25 -0.73
N LEU A 27 -3.70 9.59 -0.09
CA LEU A 27 -2.49 8.78 -0.07
C LEU A 27 -2.66 7.44 0.67
N ALA A 28 -3.63 7.30 1.56
CA ALA A 28 -3.97 6.01 2.16
C ALA A 28 -4.57 5.02 1.15
N GLY A 29 -5.13 5.52 0.04
CA GLY A 29 -5.67 4.72 -1.06
C GLY A 29 -4.62 4.22 -2.04
N GLY A 30 -3.44 4.83 -2.09
CA GLY A 30 -2.38 4.49 -3.03
C GLY A 30 -1.39 5.64 -3.25
N ASP A 31 -0.38 5.39 -4.07
CA ASP A 31 0.62 6.42 -4.41
C ASP A 31 0.08 7.33 -5.52
N HIS A 32 0.22 8.64 -5.34
CA HIS A 32 -0.30 9.67 -6.26
C HIS A 32 0.78 10.66 -6.69
N ARG A 33 0.64 11.17 -7.92
CA ARG A 33 1.37 12.35 -8.40
C ARG A 33 0.73 13.62 -7.86
N VAL A 34 1.50 14.73 -7.80
CA VAL A 34 0.96 16.02 -7.31
C VAL A 34 -0.30 16.43 -8.06
N ARG A 35 -0.32 16.31 -9.40
CA ARG A 35 -1.48 16.68 -10.21
C ARG A 35 -2.73 15.89 -9.84
N GLU A 36 -2.59 14.60 -9.55
CA GLU A 36 -3.71 13.75 -9.14
C GLU A 36 -4.25 14.15 -7.74
N LEU A 37 -3.35 14.54 -6.85
CA LEU A 37 -3.75 15.08 -5.55
C LEU A 37 -4.41 16.46 -5.68
N VAL A 38 -3.94 17.31 -6.59
CA VAL A 38 -4.57 18.61 -6.92
C VAL A 38 -6.00 18.38 -7.38
N ASP A 39 -6.20 17.46 -8.33
CA ASP A 39 -7.53 17.14 -8.87
C ASP A 39 -8.44 16.53 -7.78
N ALA A 40 -7.91 15.63 -6.95
CA ALA A 40 -8.68 14.97 -5.90
C ALA A 40 -9.10 15.93 -4.76
N VAL A 41 -8.23 16.88 -4.39
CA VAL A 41 -8.55 17.82 -3.29
C VAL A 41 -9.17 19.14 -3.78
N GLY A 42 -9.09 19.46 -5.07
CA GLY A 42 -9.65 20.68 -5.66
C GLY A 42 -8.96 21.96 -5.21
N GLU A 43 -7.66 21.92 -4.89
CA GLU A 43 -6.90 23.05 -4.37
C GLU A 43 -5.75 23.42 -5.31
N ALA A 44 -5.26 24.66 -5.23
CA ALA A 44 -4.17 25.13 -6.08
C ALA A 44 -2.87 24.32 -5.87
N GLN A 45 -2.15 24.02 -6.95
CA GLN A 45 -0.95 23.18 -6.95
C GLN A 45 0.14 23.66 -5.98
N ASN A 46 0.35 24.99 -5.88
CA ASN A 46 1.34 25.57 -4.97
C ASN A 46 0.98 25.28 -3.51
N LEU A 47 -0.31 25.34 -3.16
CA LEU A 47 -0.83 25.05 -1.82
C LEU A 47 -0.70 23.55 -1.50
N VAL A 48 -1.10 22.69 -2.43
CA VAL A 48 -0.94 21.23 -2.29
C VAL A 48 0.55 20.88 -2.11
N SER A 49 1.44 21.43 -2.94
CA SER A 49 2.88 21.18 -2.86
C SER A 49 3.49 21.66 -1.53
N TYR A 50 3.01 22.80 -1.00
CA TYR A 50 3.41 23.31 0.31
C TYR A 50 3.03 22.33 1.43
N HIS A 51 1.77 21.86 1.45
CA HIS A 51 1.31 20.92 2.47
C HIS A 51 1.94 19.53 2.36
N LEU A 52 2.20 19.04 1.14
CA LEU A 52 2.94 17.79 0.93
C LEU A 52 4.37 17.89 1.45
N ARG A 53 5.03 19.05 1.30
CA ARG A 53 6.36 19.29 1.90
C ARG A 53 6.31 19.19 3.41
N LEU A 54 5.34 19.84 4.07
CA LEU A 54 5.17 19.76 5.52
C LEU A 54 4.95 18.32 6.00
N LEU A 55 4.10 17.54 5.30
CA LEU A 55 3.84 16.14 5.62
C LEU A 55 5.10 15.27 5.43
N ARG A 56 5.90 15.58 4.42
CA ARG A 56 7.18 14.89 4.16
C ARG A 56 8.23 15.24 5.20
N ASP A 57 8.37 16.51 5.54
CA ASP A 57 9.32 16.97 6.56
C ASP A 57 8.96 16.41 7.95
N GLY A 58 7.65 16.18 8.20
CA GLY A 58 7.15 15.46 9.37
C GLY A 58 7.25 13.93 9.26
N GLY A 59 7.72 13.39 8.13
CA GLY A 59 7.96 11.97 7.91
C GLY A 59 6.72 11.12 7.72
N LEU A 60 5.51 11.70 7.59
CA LEU A 60 4.28 10.94 7.33
C LEU A 60 4.13 10.55 5.86
N VAL A 61 4.80 11.29 4.98
CA VAL A 61 4.76 11.09 3.53
C VAL A 61 6.18 11.02 2.99
N THR A 62 6.40 10.15 2.04
CA THR A 62 7.64 10.09 1.26
C THR A 62 7.36 10.43 -0.20
N ALA A 63 8.39 10.84 -0.94
CA ALA A 63 8.28 11.12 -2.36
C ALA A 63 9.36 10.36 -3.13
N ARG A 64 8.98 9.81 -4.26
CA ARG A 64 9.88 9.05 -5.14
C ARG A 64 9.69 9.49 -6.59
N ARG A 65 10.79 9.70 -7.30
CA ARG A 65 10.72 10.01 -8.73
C ARG A 65 10.17 8.82 -9.51
N SER A 66 9.32 9.13 -10.49
CA SER A 66 8.78 8.12 -11.39
C SER A 66 9.90 7.43 -12.18
N SER A 67 9.79 6.12 -12.31
CA SER A 67 10.67 5.32 -13.17
C SER A 67 10.28 5.38 -14.65
N PHE A 68 9.14 5.98 -14.97
CA PHE A 68 8.64 6.15 -16.33
C PHE A 68 8.89 7.56 -16.87
N ASP A 69 8.53 8.60 -16.11
CA ASP A 69 8.81 9.99 -16.43
C ASP A 69 9.49 10.67 -15.23
N ALA A 70 10.78 10.98 -15.38
CA ALA A 70 11.58 11.61 -14.33
C ALA A 70 11.10 13.01 -13.91
N ARG A 71 10.16 13.62 -14.63
CA ARG A 71 9.52 14.89 -14.27
C ARG A 71 8.49 14.69 -13.16
N ASP A 72 7.87 13.53 -13.10
CA ASP A 72 6.86 13.17 -12.11
C ASP A 72 7.49 12.61 -10.84
N SER A 73 6.84 12.86 -9.72
CA SER A 73 7.14 12.20 -8.45
C SER A 73 5.85 11.62 -7.86
N TYR A 74 5.93 10.40 -7.38
CA TYR A 74 4.86 9.76 -6.61
C TYR A 74 5.05 10.01 -5.14
N TYR A 75 3.99 10.44 -4.50
CA TYR A 75 3.89 10.61 -3.05
C TYR A 75 3.25 9.37 -2.44
N HIS A 76 3.76 8.95 -1.32
CA HIS A 76 3.44 7.71 -0.65
C HIS A 76 3.25 7.95 0.85
N LEU A 77 2.19 7.44 1.44
CA LEU A 77 1.94 7.49 2.88
C LEU A 77 2.79 6.43 3.60
N ASP A 78 3.57 6.86 4.60
CA ASP A 78 4.29 5.94 5.48
C ASP A 78 3.31 5.39 6.55
N LEU A 79 2.67 4.28 6.22
CA LEU A 79 1.64 3.67 7.07
C LEU A 79 2.20 3.22 8.43
N GLU A 80 3.44 2.73 8.48
CA GLU A 80 4.06 2.31 9.75
C GLU A 80 4.33 3.51 10.65
N ARG A 81 4.88 4.59 10.10
CA ARG A 81 5.05 5.84 10.85
C ARG A 81 3.73 6.45 11.30
N CYS A 82 2.71 6.44 10.45
CA CYS A 82 1.38 6.91 10.83
C CYS A 82 0.81 6.08 11.99
N ALA A 83 0.92 4.75 11.93
CA ALA A 83 0.45 3.87 13.00
C ALA A 83 1.19 4.14 14.32
N HIS A 84 2.53 4.22 14.28
CA HIS A 84 3.34 4.56 15.47
C HIS A 84 2.99 5.94 16.03
N ALA A 85 2.83 6.94 15.16
CA ALA A 85 2.53 8.31 15.58
C ALA A 85 1.13 8.45 16.20
N LEU A 86 0.14 7.71 15.69
CA LEU A 86 -1.20 7.61 16.29
C LEU A 86 -1.14 6.95 17.67
N THR A 87 -0.41 5.84 17.79
CA THR A 87 -0.18 5.16 19.07
C THR A 87 0.48 6.09 20.09
N ALA A 88 1.53 6.79 19.69
CA ALA A 88 2.24 7.74 20.55
C ALA A 88 1.34 8.92 20.96
N ALA A 89 0.51 9.43 20.05
CA ALA A 89 -0.45 10.49 20.35
C ALA A 89 -1.51 10.03 21.37
N GLY A 90 -2.02 8.80 21.23
CA GLY A 90 -2.93 8.21 22.21
C GLY A 90 -2.29 8.05 23.59
N ALA A 91 -1.08 7.53 23.66
CA ALA A 91 -0.33 7.35 24.89
C ALA A 91 0.01 8.69 25.57
N ALA A 92 0.27 9.75 24.80
CA ALA A 92 0.49 11.11 25.31
C ALA A 92 -0.78 11.74 25.90
N LEU A 93 -1.97 11.34 25.39
CA LEU A 93 -3.24 11.78 25.96
C LEU A 93 -3.55 11.05 27.28
N HIS A 94 -3.35 9.71 27.28
CA HIS A 94 -3.51 8.88 28.48
C HIS A 94 -2.73 7.58 28.32
N PRO A 95 -1.90 7.18 29.31
CA PRO A 95 -1.08 5.95 29.22
C PRO A 95 -1.90 4.69 28.92
N ALA A 96 -3.13 4.61 29.43
CA ALA A 96 -4.03 3.47 29.16
C ALA A 96 -4.50 3.37 27.70
N LEU A 97 -4.25 4.36 26.84
CA LEU A 97 -4.52 4.30 25.40
C LEU A 97 -3.36 3.66 24.61
N HIS A 98 -2.30 3.23 25.30
CA HIS A 98 -1.22 2.50 24.63
C HIS A 98 -1.64 1.03 24.39
N PRO A 99 -1.64 0.54 23.15
CA PRO A 99 -2.15 -0.80 22.79
C PRO A 99 -1.46 -1.95 23.56
N ALA A 100 -0.19 -1.79 23.93
CA ALA A 100 0.55 -2.79 24.67
C ALA A 100 0.08 -2.93 26.14
N LEU A 101 -0.64 -1.96 26.68
CA LEU A 101 -1.18 -2.02 28.05
C LEU A 101 -2.58 -2.62 28.09
N HIS A 102 -3.22 -2.77 26.95
CA HIS A 102 -4.53 -3.39 26.81
C HIS A 102 -4.47 -4.42 25.69
N PRO A 103 -4.00 -5.66 25.98
CA PRO A 103 -3.96 -6.73 25.00
C PRO A 103 -5.37 -7.25 24.62
N ASP A 104 -6.41 -6.77 25.31
CA ASP A 104 -7.78 -7.15 24.98
C ASP A 104 -8.30 -6.33 23.79
N PRO A 105 -8.54 -6.98 22.64
CA PRO A 105 -9.10 -6.32 21.46
C PRO A 105 -10.48 -5.69 21.71
N ALA A 106 -11.22 -6.13 22.71
CA ALA A 106 -12.53 -5.60 23.07
C ALA A 106 -12.46 -4.17 23.67
N LEU A 107 -11.32 -3.79 24.23
CA LEU A 107 -11.11 -2.45 24.81
C LEU A 107 -10.55 -1.42 23.81
N HIS A 108 -10.16 -1.86 22.63
CA HIS A 108 -9.74 -0.99 21.53
C HIS A 108 -10.63 -1.19 20.29
N PRO A 109 -11.84 -0.63 20.27
CA PRO A 109 -12.76 -0.79 19.13
C PRO A 109 -12.19 -0.25 17.82
N ALA A 110 -11.17 0.61 17.86
CA ALA A 110 -10.45 1.09 16.67
C ALA A 110 -9.42 0.09 16.12
N LEU A 111 -9.03 -0.92 16.89
CA LEU A 111 -8.05 -1.96 16.53
C LEU A 111 -8.68 -3.36 16.54
N ALA A 112 -9.78 -3.54 17.27
CA ALA A 112 -10.57 -4.74 17.15
C ALA A 112 -11.27 -4.75 15.77
N PRO A 113 -11.32 -5.87 15.06
CA PRO A 113 -12.38 -6.06 14.09
C PRO A 113 -13.70 -5.84 14.86
N GLY A 114 -14.44 -4.76 14.53
CA GLY A 114 -15.69 -4.45 15.20
C GLY A 114 -16.58 -5.70 15.25
N PRO A 115 -17.32 -5.94 16.35
CA PRO A 115 -18.19 -7.12 16.50
C PRO A 115 -19.26 -7.21 15.38
N ASP A 116 -19.45 -6.16 14.62
CA ASP A 116 -20.38 -6.04 13.49
C ASP A 116 -19.69 -5.83 12.14
N LEU A 117 -18.44 -6.27 11.97
CA LEU A 117 -17.92 -6.38 10.60
C LEU A 117 -18.70 -7.54 9.96
N PRO A 118 -19.62 -7.25 8.99
CA PRO A 118 -20.38 -8.31 8.35
C PRO A 118 -19.39 -9.26 7.71
N GLN A 119 -19.47 -10.52 8.09
CA GLN A 119 -18.90 -11.59 7.28
C GLN A 119 -19.32 -11.31 5.85
N ALA A 120 -18.37 -11.35 4.92
CA ALA A 120 -18.60 -11.07 3.51
C ALA A 120 -19.93 -11.75 3.07
N THR A 121 -20.96 -10.95 2.85
CA THR A 121 -22.31 -11.41 2.54
C THR A 121 -22.43 -11.93 1.10
N SER A 122 -21.37 -11.87 0.32
CA SER A 122 -21.22 -12.59 -0.94
C SER A 122 -20.25 -13.75 -0.72
N GLY A 123 -20.71 -14.97 -0.90
CA GLY A 123 -19.89 -16.18 -0.76
C GLY A 123 -18.69 -16.28 -1.74
N ARG A 124 -18.31 -15.15 -2.38
CA ARG A 124 -17.18 -15.01 -3.29
C ARG A 124 -16.00 -14.36 -2.58
N ARG A 125 -14.84 -15.00 -2.69
CA ARG A 125 -13.57 -14.42 -2.22
C ARG A 125 -13.21 -13.19 -3.04
N PRO A 126 -12.73 -12.10 -2.41
CA PRO A 126 -12.24 -10.94 -3.17
C PRO A 126 -11.05 -11.35 -4.03
N ALA A 127 -11.01 -10.82 -5.27
CA ALA A 127 -9.97 -11.12 -6.25
C ALA A 127 -9.05 -9.93 -6.45
N VAL A 128 -7.73 -10.14 -6.34
CA VAL A 128 -6.69 -9.12 -6.47
C VAL A 128 -5.72 -9.48 -7.57
N LEU A 129 -5.46 -8.54 -8.48
CA LEU A 129 -4.42 -8.62 -9.50
C LEU A 129 -3.26 -7.68 -9.15
N PHE A 130 -2.05 -8.22 -9.08
CA PHE A 130 -0.84 -7.42 -9.05
C PHE A 130 -0.21 -7.35 -10.45
N ALA A 131 0.01 -6.14 -10.95
CA ALA A 131 0.57 -5.89 -12.28
C ALA A 131 1.94 -5.20 -12.19
N CYS A 132 2.92 -5.65 -12.99
CA CYS A 132 4.17 -4.95 -13.23
C CYS A 132 4.62 -5.17 -14.68
N THR A 133 5.73 -4.60 -15.13
CA THR A 133 6.17 -4.79 -16.52
C THR A 133 6.53 -6.24 -16.80
N GLY A 134 7.49 -6.81 -16.08
CA GLY A 134 8.10 -8.11 -16.41
C GLY A 134 7.45 -9.34 -15.79
N ASN A 135 6.54 -9.18 -14.83
CA ASN A 135 5.99 -10.30 -14.02
C ASN A 135 7.07 -11.27 -13.52
N SER A 136 8.27 -10.76 -13.25
CA SER A 136 9.43 -11.57 -12.86
C SER A 136 9.91 -11.32 -11.42
N ALA A 137 9.57 -10.15 -10.84
CA ALA A 137 10.00 -9.77 -9.48
C ALA A 137 8.85 -9.21 -8.66
N ARG A 138 8.48 -7.92 -8.85
CA ARG A 138 7.54 -7.19 -7.99
C ARG A 138 6.18 -7.86 -7.85
N SER A 139 5.49 -8.13 -8.95
CA SER A 139 4.14 -8.69 -8.90
C SER A 139 4.10 -10.16 -8.46
N PRO A 140 5.07 -11.04 -8.79
CA PRO A 140 5.14 -12.38 -8.18
C PRO A 140 5.44 -12.35 -6.68
N ILE A 141 6.28 -11.41 -6.21
CA ILE A 141 6.51 -11.21 -4.76
C ILE A 141 5.20 -10.82 -4.08
N ALA A 142 4.46 -9.86 -4.64
CA ALA A 142 3.19 -9.41 -4.07
C ALA A 142 2.12 -10.51 -4.07
N GLU A 143 1.98 -11.27 -5.16
CA GLU A 143 1.10 -12.44 -5.25
C GLU A 143 1.41 -13.45 -4.16
N ALA A 144 2.67 -13.83 -4.02
CA ALA A 144 3.10 -14.84 -3.04
C ALA A 144 2.87 -14.39 -1.59
N LEU A 145 3.15 -13.11 -1.28
CA LEU A 145 2.99 -12.57 0.07
C LEU A 145 1.51 -12.40 0.45
N LEU A 146 0.67 -11.92 -0.47
CA LEU A 146 -0.76 -11.79 -0.20
C LEU A 146 -1.42 -13.16 -0.07
N ASP A 147 -1.13 -14.09 -0.96
CA ASP A 147 -1.65 -15.46 -0.93
C ASP A 147 -1.34 -16.13 0.43
N ARG A 148 -0.07 -16.07 0.86
CA ARG A 148 0.36 -16.58 2.16
C ARG A 148 -0.38 -15.94 3.32
N ARG A 149 -0.51 -14.60 3.34
CA ARG A 149 -1.17 -13.89 4.45
C ARG A 149 -2.67 -14.07 4.46
N ALA A 150 -3.28 -14.17 3.29
CA ALA A 150 -4.71 -14.36 3.16
C ALA A 150 -5.17 -15.76 3.56
N GLY A 151 -4.30 -16.78 3.47
CA GLY A 151 -4.65 -18.14 3.83
C GLY A 151 -5.86 -18.67 3.06
N GLY A 152 -5.93 -18.39 1.76
CA GLY A 152 -7.02 -18.79 0.88
C GLY A 152 -8.30 -17.93 0.95
N ARG A 153 -8.33 -16.86 1.76
CA ARG A 153 -9.48 -15.94 1.87
C ARG A 153 -9.59 -14.94 0.72
N VAL A 154 -8.52 -14.75 -0.04
CA VAL A 154 -8.43 -13.82 -1.18
C VAL A 154 -7.95 -14.63 -2.39
N GLU A 155 -8.54 -14.40 -3.55
CA GLU A 155 -8.03 -14.90 -4.82
C GLU A 155 -6.97 -13.95 -5.33
N VAL A 156 -5.75 -14.43 -5.55
CA VAL A 156 -4.62 -13.57 -5.92
C VAL A 156 -4.06 -13.99 -7.28
N ALA A 157 -3.74 -13.02 -8.11
CA ALA A 157 -3.06 -13.24 -9.39
C ALA A 157 -1.98 -12.18 -9.61
N SER A 158 -0.99 -12.48 -10.43
CA SER A 158 -0.04 -11.50 -10.94
C SER A 158 0.16 -11.64 -12.45
N ALA A 159 0.45 -10.53 -13.13
CA ALA A 159 0.75 -10.52 -14.56
C ALA A 159 1.67 -9.35 -14.93
N GLY A 160 2.17 -9.35 -16.16
CA GLY A 160 3.02 -8.31 -16.72
C GLY A 160 2.57 -7.83 -18.08
N SER A 161 2.89 -6.59 -18.43
CA SER A 161 2.67 -6.06 -19.79
C SER A 161 3.70 -6.60 -20.80
N HIS A 162 4.88 -7.00 -20.31
CA HIS A 162 5.98 -7.58 -21.10
C HIS A 162 6.65 -8.64 -20.23
N PRO A 163 6.02 -9.83 -20.07
CA PRO A 163 6.51 -10.83 -19.16
C PRO A 163 7.87 -11.40 -19.60
N GLY A 164 8.76 -11.57 -18.61
CA GLY A 164 10.02 -12.27 -18.80
C GLY A 164 9.81 -13.77 -19.02
N GLN A 165 10.89 -14.49 -19.34
CA GLN A 165 10.83 -15.95 -19.54
C GLN A 165 10.71 -16.71 -18.21
N ARG A 166 11.24 -16.16 -17.10
CA ARG A 166 11.27 -16.77 -15.77
C ARG A 166 11.25 -15.72 -14.67
N LEU A 167 10.94 -16.16 -13.47
CA LEU A 167 11.07 -15.32 -12.29
C LEU A 167 12.54 -14.96 -12.04
N HIS A 168 12.77 -13.78 -11.46
CA HIS A 168 14.12 -13.36 -11.09
C HIS A 168 14.65 -14.25 -9.95
N PRO A 169 15.88 -14.82 -10.07
CA PRO A 169 16.42 -15.74 -9.06
C PRO A 169 16.43 -15.17 -7.64
N ASP A 170 16.74 -13.87 -7.49
CA ASP A 170 16.75 -13.23 -6.18
C ASP A 170 15.35 -13.02 -5.62
N ALA A 171 14.31 -12.86 -6.45
CA ALA A 171 12.92 -12.83 -6.00
C ALA A 171 12.51 -14.19 -5.41
N VAL A 172 12.81 -15.27 -6.12
CA VAL A 172 12.58 -16.65 -5.65
C VAL A 172 13.31 -16.92 -4.34
N ARG A 173 14.60 -16.55 -4.29
CA ARG A 173 15.44 -16.75 -3.11
C ARG A 173 14.93 -15.99 -1.89
N VAL A 174 14.58 -14.71 -2.02
CA VAL A 174 14.08 -13.89 -0.92
C VAL A 174 12.75 -14.43 -0.39
N LEU A 175 11.83 -14.85 -1.27
CA LEU A 175 10.56 -15.45 -0.87
C LEU A 175 10.77 -16.75 -0.10
N ARG A 176 11.66 -17.62 -0.56
CA ARG A 176 11.97 -18.89 0.10
C ARG A 176 12.62 -18.67 1.47
N GLU A 177 13.68 -17.86 1.53
CA GLU A 177 14.50 -17.75 2.74
C GLU A 177 13.85 -16.88 3.83
N ARG A 178 13.14 -15.83 3.45
CA ARG A 178 12.58 -14.88 4.44
C ARG A 178 11.10 -15.11 4.74
N TYR A 179 10.39 -15.66 3.79
CA TYR A 179 8.95 -15.82 3.91
C TYR A 179 8.49 -17.29 3.87
N GLY A 180 9.38 -18.24 3.61
CA GLY A 180 9.06 -19.66 3.53
C GLY A 180 8.12 -20.01 2.38
N VAL A 181 8.14 -19.22 1.29
CA VAL A 181 7.28 -19.42 0.12
C VAL A 181 8.13 -19.80 -1.08
N ASP A 182 7.89 -21.01 -1.63
CA ASP A 182 8.54 -21.44 -2.86
C ASP A 182 7.67 -21.10 -4.08
N VAL A 183 8.27 -20.39 -5.02
CA VAL A 183 7.65 -19.98 -6.28
C VAL A 183 8.47 -20.37 -7.51
N ALA A 184 9.45 -21.29 -7.35
CA ALA A 184 10.42 -21.63 -8.41
C ALA A 184 9.73 -22.15 -9.69
N ASP A 185 8.62 -22.86 -9.53
CA ASP A 185 7.86 -23.45 -10.65
C ASP A 185 6.87 -22.48 -11.31
N ARG A 186 6.66 -21.31 -10.72
CA ARG A 186 5.75 -20.30 -11.30
C ARG A 186 6.39 -19.67 -12.53
N ARG A 187 5.56 -19.36 -13.53
CA ARG A 187 5.97 -18.72 -14.78
C ARG A 187 5.34 -17.33 -14.90
N PRO A 188 6.11 -16.34 -15.42
CA PRO A 188 5.54 -15.06 -15.81
C PRO A 188 4.42 -15.24 -16.82
N ARG A 189 3.36 -14.42 -16.70
CA ARG A 189 2.22 -14.41 -17.62
C ARG A 189 1.89 -13.01 -18.09
N HIS A 190 1.36 -12.89 -19.31
CA HIS A 190 0.92 -11.63 -19.87
C HIS A 190 -0.42 -11.19 -19.28
N LEU A 191 -0.67 -9.88 -19.21
CA LEU A 191 -1.95 -9.32 -18.78
C LEU A 191 -3.14 -9.85 -19.58
N ASP A 192 -2.96 -10.06 -20.90
CA ASP A 192 -3.99 -10.59 -21.79
C ASP A 192 -4.45 -12.00 -21.42
N ALA A 193 -3.59 -12.80 -20.78
CA ALA A 193 -3.97 -14.12 -20.28
C ALA A 193 -5.02 -14.05 -19.15
N LEU A 194 -5.26 -12.86 -18.63
CA LEU A 194 -6.26 -12.59 -17.60
C LEU A 194 -7.45 -11.76 -18.13
N ALA A 195 -7.48 -11.52 -19.44
CA ALA A 195 -8.60 -10.85 -20.08
C ALA A 195 -9.92 -11.60 -19.80
N GLY A 196 -10.97 -10.85 -19.48
CA GLY A 196 -12.28 -11.42 -19.13
C GLY A 196 -12.39 -11.91 -17.67
N ARG A 197 -11.31 -11.99 -16.90
CA ARG A 197 -11.39 -12.22 -15.45
C ARG A 197 -11.81 -10.94 -14.74
N ARG A 198 -12.62 -11.10 -13.70
CA ARG A 198 -13.02 -9.98 -12.82
C ARG A 198 -12.11 -9.90 -11.61
N PHE A 199 -11.66 -8.69 -11.30
CA PHE A 199 -10.88 -8.39 -10.11
C PHE A 199 -11.58 -7.28 -9.33
N ASP A 200 -11.59 -7.40 -8.00
CA ASP A 200 -12.08 -6.34 -7.12
C ASP A 200 -11.01 -5.25 -6.97
N TYR A 201 -9.74 -5.66 -7.02
CA TYR A 201 -8.59 -4.75 -6.98
C TYR A 201 -7.60 -5.08 -8.08
N VAL A 202 -7.12 -4.06 -8.77
CA VAL A 202 -5.95 -4.13 -9.66
C VAL A 202 -4.89 -3.18 -9.13
N ILE A 203 -3.77 -3.74 -8.70
CA ILE A 203 -2.68 -3.01 -8.06
C ILE A 203 -1.48 -2.99 -8.99
N SER A 204 -1.19 -1.84 -9.59
CA SER A 204 -0.01 -1.64 -10.41
C SER A 204 1.21 -1.36 -9.53
N LEU A 205 2.32 -2.09 -9.76
CA LEU A 205 3.54 -2.04 -8.96
C LEU A 205 4.71 -1.31 -9.63
N CYS A 206 4.48 -0.73 -10.78
CA CYS A 206 5.44 0.15 -11.44
C CYS A 206 4.73 1.16 -12.33
N ASP A 207 5.37 2.31 -12.48
CA ASP A 207 4.80 3.45 -13.19
C ASP A 207 4.53 3.13 -14.67
N LYS A 208 5.37 2.30 -15.31
CA LYS A 208 5.17 1.88 -16.71
C LYS A 208 3.89 1.08 -16.91
N VAL A 209 3.64 0.06 -16.06
CA VAL A 209 2.44 -0.76 -16.21
C VAL A 209 1.17 0.00 -15.87
N ARG A 210 1.25 1.02 -15.02
CA ARG A 210 0.12 1.87 -14.70
C ARG A 210 -0.50 2.52 -15.95
N GLU A 211 0.35 2.98 -16.88
CA GLU A 211 -0.08 3.69 -18.09
C GLU A 211 -0.67 2.76 -19.17
N VAL A 212 -0.33 1.46 -19.13
CA VAL A 212 -0.75 0.48 -20.16
C VAL A 212 -1.62 -0.65 -19.60
N CYS A 213 -1.97 -0.60 -18.32
CA CYS A 213 -2.79 -1.63 -17.69
C CYS A 213 -4.20 -1.62 -18.29
N PRO A 214 -4.69 -2.75 -18.82
CA PRO A 214 -6.04 -2.85 -19.36
C PRO A 214 -7.10 -2.44 -18.34
N ASP A 215 -8.27 -2.10 -18.85
CA ASP A 215 -9.45 -1.94 -18.01
C ASP A 215 -10.05 -3.32 -17.68
N PHE A 216 -10.30 -3.56 -16.39
CA PHE A 216 -10.92 -4.79 -15.89
C PHE A 216 -12.38 -4.55 -15.46
N GLY A 217 -12.96 -3.39 -15.85
CA GLY A 217 -14.36 -3.03 -15.62
C GLY A 217 -14.57 -2.04 -14.47
N ASP A 218 -15.72 -1.37 -14.52
CA ASP A 218 -16.08 -0.21 -13.67
C ASP A 218 -16.12 -0.51 -12.16
N ARG A 219 -16.29 -1.77 -11.77
CA ARG A 219 -16.30 -2.20 -10.36
C ARG A 219 -14.91 -2.51 -9.80
N THR A 220 -13.89 -2.43 -10.63
CA THR A 220 -12.50 -2.72 -10.24
C THR A 220 -11.86 -1.50 -9.58
N ARG A 221 -11.47 -1.62 -8.33
CA ARG A 221 -10.69 -0.58 -7.65
C ARG A 221 -9.25 -0.61 -8.13
N ARG A 222 -8.81 0.47 -8.75
CA ARG A 222 -7.43 0.62 -9.23
C ARG A 222 -6.58 1.30 -8.18
N VAL A 223 -5.47 0.68 -7.83
CA VAL A 223 -4.50 1.19 -6.85
C VAL A 223 -3.12 1.21 -7.49
N HIS A 224 -2.33 2.21 -7.20
CA HIS A 224 -0.94 2.28 -7.64
C HIS A 224 0.01 2.26 -6.45
N TRP A 225 1.02 1.40 -6.52
CA TRP A 225 2.18 1.38 -5.63
C TRP A 225 3.44 1.58 -6.46
N SER A 226 4.06 2.76 -6.36
CA SER A 226 5.28 3.07 -7.10
C SER A 226 6.49 2.36 -6.45
N ILE A 227 6.69 1.09 -6.80
CA ILE A 227 7.77 0.24 -6.26
C ILE A 227 8.97 0.28 -7.20
N PRO A 228 10.19 0.64 -6.72
CA PRO A 228 11.40 0.60 -7.54
C PRO A 228 11.65 -0.79 -8.13
N ASP A 229 12.28 -0.82 -9.30
CA ASP A 229 12.70 -2.08 -9.88
C ASP A 229 13.94 -2.63 -9.13
N PRO A 230 13.83 -3.76 -8.43
CA PRO A 230 14.97 -4.32 -7.72
C PRO A 230 16.04 -4.90 -8.65
N GLY A 231 15.70 -5.20 -9.92
CA GLY A 231 16.63 -5.67 -10.93
C GLY A 231 17.15 -4.57 -11.86
N GLY A 232 16.77 -3.31 -11.64
CA GLY A 232 17.18 -2.18 -12.49
C GLY A 232 18.65 -1.80 -12.33
N ALA A 233 19.16 -1.01 -13.30
CA ALA A 233 20.51 -0.48 -13.26
C ALA A 233 20.74 0.34 -11.96
N GLY A 234 21.80 0.07 -11.23
CA GLY A 234 22.11 0.70 -9.95
C GLY A 234 21.47 0.03 -8.72
N SER A 235 20.72 -1.05 -8.90
CA SER A 235 20.19 -1.85 -7.79
C SER A 235 21.32 -2.60 -7.10
N ALA A 236 21.30 -2.59 -5.76
CA ALA A 236 22.30 -3.26 -4.93
C ALA A 236 22.07 -4.78 -4.82
N GLY A 237 21.82 -5.48 -5.93
CA GLY A 237 21.65 -6.93 -5.96
C GLY A 237 20.58 -7.44 -4.99
N ARG A 238 20.83 -8.55 -4.31
CA ARG A 238 19.89 -9.21 -3.38
C ARG A 238 19.28 -8.26 -2.33
N SER A 239 20.02 -7.27 -1.84
CA SER A 239 19.52 -6.33 -0.83
C SER A 239 18.35 -5.48 -1.34
N ALA A 240 18.31 -5.16 -2.65
CA ALA A 240 17.19 -4.46 -3.27
C ALA A 240 15.92 -5.33 -3.27
N PHE A 241 16.04 -6.62 -3.57
CA PHE A 241 14.92 -7.56 -3.51
C PHE A 241 14.38 -7.72 -2.09
N VAL A 242 15.26 -7.75 -1.08
CA VAL A 242 14.86 -7.79 0.34
C VAL A 242 14.05 -6.55 0.70
N ARG A 243 14.53 -5.35 0.32
CA ARG A 243 13.80 -4.10 0.59
C ARG A 243 12.45 -4.04 -0.15
N THR A 244 12.45 -4.45 -1.42
CA THR A 244 11.22 -4.52 -2.23
C THR A 244 10.19 -5.47 -1.60
N ALA A 245 10.61 -6.65 -1.16
CA ALA A 245 9.70 -7.60 -0.52
C ALA A 245 9.17 -7.05 0.82
N ALA A 246 9.99 -6.37 1.60
CA ALA A 246 9.57 -5.75 2.86
C ALA A 246 8.58 -4.60 2.64
N ASP A 247 8.82 -3.72 1.65
CA ASP A 247 7.89 -2.64 1.29
C ASP A 247 6.53 -3.20 0.85
N ILE A 248 6.54 -4.20 -0.04
CA ILE A 248 5.32 -4.87 -0.50
C ILE A 248 4.61 -5.57 0.67
N ASP A 249 5.33 -6.27 1.54
CA ASP A 249 4.75 -6.96 2.70
C ASP A 249 4.09 -5.98 3.68
N THR A 250 4.70 -4.83 3.92
CA THR A 250 4.11 -3.77 4.71
C THR A 250 2.79 -3.30 4.11
N ARG A 251 2.76 -2.97 2.82
CA ARG A 251 1.53 -2.52 2.14
C ARG A 251 0.43 -3.59 2.17
N ILE A 252 0.79 -4.85 1.99
CA ILE A 252 -0.16 -5.98 2.07
C ILE A 252 -0.76 -6.11 3.48
N ARG A 253 0.01 -5.89 4.55
CA ARG A 253 -0.50 -5.93 5.93
C ARG A 253 -1.64 -4.92 6.15
N TYR A 254 -1.54 -3.73 5.56
CA TYR A 254 -2.59 -2.70 5.64
C TYR A 254 -3.71 -2.87 4.62
N LEU A 255 -3.46 -3.55 3.50
CA LEU A 255 -4.47 -3.87 2.49
C LEU A 255 -5.38 -5.02 2.92
N LEU A 256 -4.82 -6.07 3.52
CA LEU A 256 -5.54 -7.32 3.82
C LEU A 256 -6.81 -7.11 4.66
N PRO A 257 -6.82 -6.29 5.73
CA PRO A 257 -8.05 -6.00 6.46
C PRO A 257 -9.14 -5.38 5.58
N LEU A 258 -8.79 -4.51 4.64
CA LEU A 258 -9.73 -3.88 3.72
C LEU A 258 -10.33 -4.86 2.70
N LEU A 259 -9.58 -5.91 2.34
CA LEU A 259 -10.06 -6.97 1.45
C LEU A 259 -11.03 -7.92 2.15
N ILE A 260 -10.74 -8.26 3.40
CA ILE A 260 -11.52 -9.23 4.17
C ILE A 260 -12.73 -8.56 4.83
N HIS A 261 -12.59 -7.30 5.22
CA HIS A 261 -13.60 -6.49 5.88
C HIS A 261 -13.74 -5.13 5.18
N PRO A 262 -14.36 -5.08 3.99
CA PRO A 262 -14.52 -3.82 3.29
C PRO A 262 -15.33 -2.83 4.15
N PRO A 263 -14.91 -1.56 4.28
CA PRO A 263 -15.69 -0.55 4.98
C PRO A 263 -17.07 -0.42 4.32
N ARG A 264 -18.12 -0.32 5.12
CA ARG A 264 -19.46 -0.01 4.62
C ARG A 264 -19.42 1.35 3.92
N GLU A 265 -19.87 1.43 2.68
CA GLU A 265 -20.19 2.69 2.05
C GLU A 265 -21.28 3.36 2.90
N VAL A 266 -20.93 4.43 3.58
CA VAL A 266 -21.91 5.30 4.22
C VAL A 266 -22.59 6.03 3.06
N SER A 267 -23.77 5.56 2.67
CA SER A 267 -24.64 6.29 1.74
C SER A 267 -24.92 7.66 2.34
N SER A 268 -24.43 8.70 1.68
CA SER A 268 -24.67 10.09 1.99
C SER A 268 -26.09 10.47 1.62
#